data_2b531dad23bf53464000b855853fa0ac
#
_entry.id   2b531dad23bf53464000b855853fa0ac
#
_cell.length_a   1.000
_cell.length_b   1.000
_cell.length_c   1.000
_cell.angle_alpha   90.00
_cell.angle_beta   90.00
_cell.angle_gamma   90.00
#
_symmetry.space_group_name_H-M   'P 1'
#
loop_
_entity.id
_entity.type
_entity.pdbx_description
1 polymer ?
#
loop_
_entity_poly.entity_id
_entity_poly.type
_entity_poly.pdbx_seq_one_letter_code
_entity_poly.pdbx_strand_id
1 'polypeptide(L)'
;MLGFYPKDISIYEQALLHKSLSVKSEKGRLLNNERLEFLGDAILDAVVADIVYKRFEGKREGFLTNTRSKIVQRETLNRLAIEIGLDKLIKYTARQSSHNSYMCGNAFEALVGAIYLDRGYRACKYF
;
A
#
# COMPACT_ATOMS: atom_id res chain seq x y z
N MET A 1 -8.94 -5.60 10.21
CA MET A 1 -8.10 -5.55 9.02
C MET A 1 -6.62 -5.33 9.33
N LEU A 2 -6.30 -4.34 10.16
CA LEU A 2 -4.90 -4.03 10.46
C LEU A 2 -4.24 -5.02 11.42
N GLY A 3 -4.99 -5.63 12.31
CA GLY A 3 -4.44 -6.49 13.34
C GLY A 3 -3.85 -5.74 14.54
N PHE A 4 -3.98 -4.42 14.57
CA PHE A 4 -3.52 -3.56 15.66
C PHE A 4 -4.31 -2.25 15.65
N TYR A 5 -4.21 -1.49 16.74
CA TYR A 5 -4.89 -0.19 16.83
C TYR A 5 -3.98 0.91 16.25
N PRO A 6 -4.49 1.74 15.32
CA PRO A 6 -3.71 2.85 14.79
C PRO A 6 -3.48 3.92 15.86
N LYS A 7 -2.30 4.54 15.84
CA LYS A 7 -1.98 5.67 16.70
C LYS A 7 -2.50 6.98 16.12
N ASP A 8 -2.42 7.11 14.79
CA ASP A 8 -2.88 8.29 14.06
C ASP A 8 -3.83 7.85 12.96
N ILE A 9 -5.13 7.92 13.25
CA ILE A 9 -6.16 7.49 12.30
C ILE A 9 -6.19 8.34 11.04
N SER A 10 -5.81 9.61 11.12
CA SER A 10 -5.89 10.53 9.97
C SER A 10 -5.02 10.08 8.80
N ILE A 11 -3.86 9.46 9.07
CA ILE A 11 -2.99 9.01 7.99
C ILE A 11 -3.58 7.82 7.25
N TYR A 12 -4.35 6.97 7.96
CA TYR A 12 -5.06 5.85 7.33
C TYR A 12 -6.23 6.35 6.48
N GLU A 13 -6.92 7.38 6.94
CA GLU A 13 -7.96 8.01 6.14
C GLU A 13 -7.39 8.60 4.85
N GLN A 14 -6.23 9.23 4.93
CA GLN A 14 -5.54 9.76 3.75
C GLN A 14 -5.13 8.63 2.80
N ALA A 15 -4.70 7.48 3.32
CA ALA A 15 -4.33 6.33 2.49
C ALA A 15 -5.51 5.81 1.67
N LEU A 16 -6.73 5.99 2.15
CA LEU A 16 -7.94 5.55 1.47
C LEU A 16 -8.53 6.62 0.54
N LEU A 17 -7.93 7.80 0.48
CA LEU A 17 -8.44 8.92 -0.29
C LEU A 17 -7.80 8.97 -1.67
N HIS A 18 -8.54 8.48 -2.67
CA HIS A 18 -8.09 8.53 -4.06
C HIS A 18 -7.96 9.99 -4.53
N LYS A 19 -7.01 10.25 -5.43
CA LYS A 19 -6.73 11.60 -5.92
C LYS A 19 -7.96 12.30 -6.54
N SER A 20 -8.95 11.54 -7.00
CA SER A 20 -10.19 12.11 -7.54
C SER A 20 -11.00 12.87 -6.50
N LEU A 21 -10.77 12.60 -5.21
CA LEU A 21 -11.44 13.25 -4.09
C LEU A 21 -10.46 13.98 -3.17
N SER A 22 -9.41 14.57 -3.74
CA SER A 22 -8.40 15.29 -2.96
C SER A 22 -9.03 16.37 -2.08
N VAL A 23 -8.55 16.49 -0.84
CA VAL A 23 -9.01 17.45 0.15
C VAL A 23 -7.87 18.40 0.48
N LYS A 24 -8.17 19.69 0.64
CA LYS A 24 -7.16 20.68 1.05
C LYS A 24 -6.91 20.60 2.54
N SER A 25 -5.63 20.54 2.93
CA SER A 25 -5.22 20.65 4.32
C SER A 25 -5.31 22.10 4.77
N GLU A 26 -5.15 22.34 6.08
CA GLU A 26 -5.11 23.69 6.65
C GLU A 26 -4.02 24.53 6.03
N LYS A 27 -2.94 23.91 5.54
CA LYS A 27 -1.83 24.60 4.88
C LYS A 27 -2.04 24.78 3.38
N GLY A 28 -3.25 24.49 2.86
CA GLY A 28 -3.56 24.64 1.45
C GLY A 28 -3.03 23.55 0.54
N ARG A 29 -2.47 22.47 1.09
CA ARG A 29 -1.97 21.34 0.30
C ARG A 29 -3.11 20.37 -0.01
N LEU A 30 -3.08 19.82 -1.22
CA LEU A 30 -4.01 18.74 -1.56
C LEU A 30 -3.64 17.46 -0.83
N LEU A 31 -4.61 16.88 -0.14
CA LEU A 31 -4.43 15.59 0.54
C LEU A 31 -5.09 14.49 -0.27
N ASN A 32 -4.32 13.49 -0.58
CA ASN A 32 -4.77 12.24 -1.20
C ASN A 32 -3.71 11.18 -0.90
N ASN A 33 -3.84 10.01 -1.51
CA ASN A 33 -2.94 8.90 -1.19
C ASN A 33 -1.70 8.80 -2.07
N GLU A 34 -1.45 9.75 -2.99
CA GLU A 34 -0.32 9.63 -3.92
C GLU A 34 1.05 9.56 -3.24
N ARG A 35 1.30 10.43 -2.28
CA ARG A 35 2.58 10.44 -1.58
C ARG A 35 2.77 9.22 -0.69
N LEU A 36 1.69 8.76 -0.07
CA LEU A 36 1.72 7.53 0.73
C LEU A 36 1.95 6.30 -0.15
N GLU A 37 1.35 6.29 -1.33
CA GLU A 37 1.56 5.25 -2.32
C GLU A 37 3.04 5.17 -2.72
N PHE A 38 3.65 6.31 -3.01
CA PHE A 38 5.07 6.38 -3.35
C PHE A 38 5.95 5.79 -2.25
N LEU A 39 5.70 6.20 -1.01
CA LEU A 39 6.44 5.68 0.14
C LEU A 39 6.19 4.20 0.35
N GLY A 40 4.92 3.80 0.28
CA GLY A 40 4.54 2.41 0.49
C GLY A 40 5.11 1.46 -0.55
N ASP A 41 5.24 1.91 -1.79
CA ASP A 41 5.87 1.13 -2.85
C ASP A 41 7.31 0.74 -2.47
N ALA A 42 8.09 1.71 -2.00
CA ALA A 42 9.46 1.46 -1.58
C ALA A 42 9.54 0.56 -0.34
N ILE A 43 8.66 0.78 0.63
CA ILE A 43 8.61 -0.04 1.86
C ILE A 43 8.22 -1.47 1.51
N LEU A 44 7.22 -1.64 0.65
CA LEU A 44 6.77 -2.97 0.22
C LEU A 44 7.88 -3.73 -0.50
N ASP A 45 8.61 -3.07 -1.39
CA ASP A 45 9.75 -3.67 -2.07
C ASP A 45 10.81 -4.14 -1.07
N ALA A 46 11.10 -3.32 -0.07
CA ALA A 46 12.09 -3.67 0.95
C ALA A 46 11.62 -4.85 1.81
N VAL A 47 10.38 -4.85 2.23
CA VAL A 47 9.80 -5.93 3.04
C VAL A 47 9.81 -7.25 2.27
N VAL A 48 9.37 -7.23 1.02
CA VAL A 48 9.34 -8.43 0.19
C VAL A 48 10.75 -8.92 -0.10
N ALA A 49 11.70 -8.01 -0.37
CA ALA A 49 13.10 -8.37 -0.58
C ALA A 49 13.69 -9.07 0.65
N ASP A 50 13.38 -8.56 1.84
CA ASP A 50 13.83 -9.16 3.11
C ASP A 50 13.27 -10.58 3.27
N ILE A 51 11.98 -10.75 3.03
CA ILE A 51 11.32 -12.05 3.15
C ILE A 51 11.90 -13.05 2.14
N VAL A 52 12.04 -12.64 0.89
CA VAL A 52 12.53 -13.50 -0.19
C VAL A 52 13.99 -13.88 0.06
N TYR A 53 14.81 -12.93 0.50
CA TYR A 53 16.21 -13.19 0.82
C TYR A 53 16.35 -14.29 1.88
N LYS A 54 15.57 -14.21 2.94
CA LYS A 54 15.63 -15.17 4.04
C LYS A 54 15.03 -16.53 3.71
N ARG A 55 13.98 -16.53 2.89
CA ARG A 55 13.28 -17.78 2.56
C ARG A 55 14.02 -18.62 1.52
N PHE A 56 14.74 -17.98 0.60
CA PHE A 56 15.41 -18.67 -0.51
C PHE A 56 16.92 -18.50 -0.44
N GLU A 57 17.51 -18.90 0.68
CA GLU A 57 18.94 -18.72 0.96
C GLU A 57 19.87 -19.31 -0.11
N GLY A 58 19.48 -20.42 -0.73
CA GLY A 58 20.31 -21.09 -1.74
C GLY A 58 20.17 -20.52 -3.14
N LYS A 59 19.39 -19.45 -3.34
CA LYS A 59 19.12 -18.90 -4.66
C LYS A 59 19.93 -17.64 -4.92
N ARG A 60 20.23 -17.41 -6.22
CA ARG A 60 20.98 -16.24 -6.66
C ARG A 60 20.08 -15.04 -6.87
N GLU A 61 20.70 -13.87 -7.06
CA GLU A 61 20.01 -12.59 -7.23
C GLU A 61 18.90 -12.62 -8.29
N GLY A 62 19.16 -13.25 -9.45
CA GLY A 62 18.17 -13.30 -10.53
C GLY A 62 16.87 -13.96 -10.11
N PHE A 63 16.94 -15.05 -9.36
CA PHE A 63 15.78 -15.72 -8.81
C PHE A 63 15.05 -14.81 -7.79
N LEU A 64 15.82 -14.16 -6.93
CA LEU A 64 15.26 -13.29 -5.88
C LEU A 64 14.55 -12.09 -6.51
N THR A 65 15.16 -11.47 -7.51
CA THR A 65 14.58 -10.34 -8.22
C THR A 65 13.27 -10.71 -8.92
N ASN A 66 13.26 -11.84 -9.63
CA ASN A 66 12.05 -12.33 -10.30
C ASN A 66 10.94 -12.66 -9.32
N THR A 67 11.28 -13.30 -8.21
CA THR A 67 10.30 -13.68 -7.19
C THR A 67 9.69 -12.42 -6.57
N ARG A 68 10.49 -11.43 -6.22
CA ARG A 68 10.00 -10.16 -5.70
C ARG A 68 9.07 -9.48 -6.69
N SER A 69 9.46 -9.41 -7.97
CA SER A 69 8.64 -8.78 -9.01
C SER A 69 7.27 -9.44 -9.16
N LYS A 70 7.21 -10.77 -9.05
CA LYS A 70 5.94 -11.50 -9.11
C LYS A 70 5.05 -11.20 -7.92
N ILE A 71 5.64 -11.02 -6.74
CA ILE A 71 4.88 -10.75 -5.52
C ILE A 71 4.32 -9.33 -5.54
N VAL A 72 5.11 -8.35 -5.99
CA VAL A 72 4.70 -6.94 -5.95
C VAL A 72 4.02 -6.45 -7.23
N GLN A 73 3.74 -7.34 -8.17
CA GLN A 73 3.05 -6.93 -9.39
C GLN A 73 1.62 -6.45 -9.10
N ARG A 74 1.10 -5.59 -9.97
CA ARG A 74 -0.20 -4.94 -9.74
C ARG A 74 -1.35 -5.89 -9.51
N GLU A 75 -1.41 -6.98 -10.27
CA GLU A 75 -2.48 -7.96 -10.13
C GLU A 75 -2.50 -8.58 -8.73
N THR A 76 -1.32 -8.88 -8.19
CA THR A 76 -1.21 -9.44 -6.84
C THR A 76 -1.66 -8.42 -5.79
N LEU A 77 -1.21 -7.18 -5.91
CA LEU A 77 -1.57 -6.11 -4.97
C LEU A 77 -3.06 -5.81 -5.01
N ASN A 78 -3.65 -5.76 -6.21
CA ASN A 78 -5.10 -5.57 -6.35
C ASN A 78 -5.88 -6.71 -5.69
N ARG A 79 -5.45 -7.94 -5.92
CA ARG A 79 -6.11 -9.10 -5.32
C ARG A 79 -6.03 -9.08 -3.79
N LEU A 80 -4.86 -8.75 -3.25
CA LEU A 80 -4.68 -8.63 -1.80
C LEU A 80 -5.55 -7.53 -1.22
N ALA A 81 -5.64 -6.39 -1.89
CA ALA A 81 -6.47 -5.29 -1.45
C ALA A 81 -7.95 -5.71 -1.37
N ILE A 82 -8.42 -6.43 -2.37
CA ILE A 82 -9.80 -6.91 -2.40
C ILE A 82 -10.03 -7.95 -1.30
N GLU A 83 -9.09 -8.87 -1.10
CA GLU A 83 -9.22 -9.91 -0.08
C GLU A 83 -9.34 -9.34 1.34
N ILE A 84 -8.66 -8.24 1.63
CA ILE A 84 -8.76 -7.61 2.96
C ILE A 84 -9.92 -6.60 3.06
N GLY A 85 -10.70 -6.44 2.01
CA GLY A 85 -11.86 -5.54 2.00
C GLY A 85 -11.54 -4.08 1.74
N LEU A 86 -10.33 -3.79 1.30
CA LEU A 86 -9.87 -2.42 1.09
C LEU A 86 -10.65 -1.71 -0.02
N ASP A 87 -11.07 -2.44 -1.05
CA ASP A 87 -11.86 -1.91 -2.15
C ASP A 87 -13.16 -1.24 -1.69
N LYS A 88 -13.72 -1.70 -0.58
CA LYS A 88 -14.96 -1.14 -0.01
C LYS A 88 -14.72 0.13 0.81
N LEU A 89 -13.47 0.39 1.20
CA LEU A 89 -13.11 1.51 2.05
C LEU A 89 -12.55 2.70 1.28
N ILE A 90 -12.13 2.48 0.03
CA ILE A 90 -11.51 3.53 -0.78
C ILE A 90 -12.55 4.58 -1.17
N LYS A 91 -12.21 5.86 -0.93
CA LYS A 91 -13.05 6.99 -1.32
C LYS A 91 -12.61 7.53 -2.68
N TYR A 92 -13.53 7.55 -3.62
CA TYR A 92 -13.27 8.01 -4.98
C TYR A 92 -14.57 8.55 -5.62
N THR A 93 -14.42 9.28 -6.74
CA THR A 93 -15.58 9.78 -7.46
C THR A 93 -16.26 8.67 -8.27
N ALA A 94 -17.53 8.85 -8.61
CA ALA A 94 -18.28 7.90 -9.42
C ALA A 94 -17.66 7.70 -10.81
N ARG A 95 -16.93 8.70 -11.33
CA ARG A 95 -16.23 8.60 -12.62
C ARG A 95 -15.03 7.66 -12.58
N GLN A 96 -14.46 7.48 -11.39
CA GLN A 96 -13.34 6.58 -11.16
C GLN A 96 -13.88 5.26 -10.62
N SER A 97 -14.76 4.63 -11.40
CA SER A 97 -15.42 3.41 -10.98
C SER A 97 -14.44 2.26 -10.78
N SER A 98 -14.97 1.14 -10.31
CA SER A 98 -14.23 -0.11 -10.10
C SER A 98 -13.50 -0.64 -11.34
N HIS A 99 -13.69 -0.03 -12.49
CA HIS A 99 -12.96 -0.37 -13.71
C HIS A 99 -11.50 0.06 -13.68
N ASN A 100 -11.12 0.97 -12.77
CA ASN A 100 -9.72 1.31 -12.58
C ASN A 100 -9.06 0.26 -11.69
N SER A 101 -8.52 -0.78 -12.32
CA SER A 101 -7.90 -1.92 -11.64
C SER A 101 -6.67 -1.54 -10.80
N TYR A 102 -6.08 -0.37 -11.05
CA TYR A 102 -4.88 0.07 -10.32
C TYR A 102 -5.21 0.76 -9.01
N MET A 103 -6.43 1.22 -8.83
CA MET A 103 -6.84 1.97 -7.65
C MET A 103 -6.67 1.18 -6.35
N CYS A 104 -7.07 -0.09 -6.37
CA CYS A 104 -6.99 -0.95 -5.19
C CYS A 104 -5.53 -1.26 -4.82
N GLY A 105 -4.69 -1.56 -5.79
CA GLY A 105 -3.26 -1.80 -5.55
C GLY A 105 -2.55 -0.54 -5.07
N ASN A 106 -2.88 0.60 -5.62
CA ASN A 106 -2.33 1.88 -5.19
C ASN A 106 -2.73 2.20 -3.75
N ALA A 107 -3.98 1.92 -3.39
CA ALA A 107 -4.45 2.10 -2.02
C ALA A 107 -3.76 1.13 -1.06
N PHE A 108 -3.48 -0.09 -1.50
CA PHE A 108 -2.73 -1.04 -0.70
C PHE A 108 -1.32 -0.53 -0.40
N GLU A 109 -0.62 -0.01 -1.41
CA GLU A 109 0.69 0.59 -1.23
C GLU A 109 0.62 1.81 -0.30
N ALA A 110 -0.39 2.66 -0.47
CA ALA A 110 -0.59 3.81 0.40
C ALA A 110 -0.85 3.39 1.85
N LEU A 111 -1.59 2.30 2.05
CA LEU A 111 -1.82 1.73 3.39
C LEU A 111 -0.51 1.26 4.01
N VAL A 112 0.36 0.61 3.25
CA VAL A 112 1.68 0.20 3.73
C VAL A 112 2.48 1.44 4.15
N GLY A 113 2.46 2.51 3.36
CA GLY A 113 3.11 3.76 3.71
C GLY A 113 2.57 4.36 5.00
N ALA A 114 1.26 4.34 5.18
CA ALA A 114 0.62 4.82 6.41
C ALA A 114 1.04 4.01 7.64
N ILE A 115 1.09 2.70 7.51
CA ILE A 115 1.52 1.81 8.59
C ILE A 115 2.97 2.11 8.97
N TYR A 116 3.82 2.30 7.97
CA TYR A 116 5.22 2.65 8.21
C TYR A 116 5.36 3.93 9.01
N LEU A 117 4.65 4.99 8.61
CA LEU A 117 4.70 6.28 9.31
C LEU A 117 4.12 6.21 10.72
N ASP A 118 3.08 5.42 10.91
CA ASP A 118 2.39 5.31 12.20
C ASP A 118 3.08 4.34 13.15
N ARG A 119 3.55 3.18 12.66
CA ARG A 119 4.01 2.07 13.49
C ARG A 119 5.41 1.56 13.16
N GLY A 120 6.02 2.03 12.08
CA GLY A 120 7.37 1.65 11.69
C GLY A 120 7.43 0.44 10.75
N TYR A 121 8.66 0.14 10.34
CA TYR A 121 8.94 -0.90 9.32
C TYR A 121 8.50 -2.29 9.77
N ARG A 122 8.76 -2.63 11.05
CA ARG A 122 8.43 -3.96 11.56
C ARG A 122 6.93 -4.25 11.48
N ALA A 123 6.10 -3.26 11.78
CA ALA A 123 4.65 -3.41 11.68
C ALA A 123 4.21 -3.69 10.24
N CYS A 124 4.86 -3.08 9.25
CA CYS A 124 4.60 -3.37 7.84
C CYS A 124 4.90 -4.83 7.50
N LYS A 125 5.99 -5.36 8.05
CA LYS A 125 6.42 -6.73 7.79
C LYS A 125 5.39 -7.74 8.29
N TYR A 126 4.76 -7.47 9.43
CA TYR A 126 3.77 -8.37 10.00
C TYR A 126 2.34 -8.13 9.49
N PHE A 127 2.11 -7.01 8.81
CA PHE A 127 0.83 -6.73 8.17
C PHE A 127 0.75 -7.47 6.83
#